data_9e0eb4f0a0421f9c8a5cfd840f9d7831
#
_entry.id   9e0eb4f0a0421f9c8a5cfd840f9d7831
#
_cell.length_a   1.000
_cell.length_b   1.000
_cell.length_c   1.000
_cell.angle_alpha   90.00
_cell.angle_beta   90.00
_cell.angle_gamma   90.00
#
_symmetry.space_group_name_H-M   'P 1'
#
loop_
_entity.id
_entity.type
_entity.pdbx_description
1 polymer ?
#
loop_
_entity_poly.entity_id
_entity_poly.type
_entity_poly.pdbx_seq_one_letter_code
_entity_poly.pdbx_strand_id
1 'polypeptide(L)'
;MQEETARSAIDTFISAFNASDDSYVTALLSQALTSDVVFWGPLGRSEGIAAVERFVLDIRRHPAGTGTMVRCSAVDMPDEWARYQWVFTTPDGGPRLAGTDVVHLRRSLINQVIVFAGEIEPSAS
;
A
#
# COMPACT_ATOMS: atom_id res chain seq x y z
N MET A 1 1.45 -9.89 -18.75
CA MET A 1 1.09 -11.10 -18.03
C MET A 1 1.46 -10.93 -16.59
N GLN A 2 2.73 -11.13 -16.20
CA GLN A 2 3.13 -10.91 -14.82
C GLN A 2 2.93 -9.47 -14.37
N GLU A 3 3.26 -8.53 -15.25
CA GLU A 3 3.11 -7.11 -14.94
C GLU A 3 1.64 -6.73 -14.74
N GLU A 4 0.75 -7.26 -15.58
CA GLU A 4 -0.68 -7.00 -15.48
C GLU A 4 -1.25 -7.62 -14.21
N THR A 5 -0.82 -8.83 -13.87
CA THR A 5 -1.24 -9.50 -12.63
C THR A 5 -0.73 -8.74 -11.41
N ALA A 6 0.51 -8.27 -11.46
CA ALA A 6 1.09 -7.47 -10.38
C ALA A 6 0.32 -6.17 -10.20
N ARG A 7 0.01 -5.48 -11.29
CA ARG A 7 -0.75 -4.23 -11.24
C ARG A 7 -2.13 -4.46 -10.62
N SER A 8 -2.77 -5.57 -10.97
CA SER A 8 -4.08 -5.90 -10.40
C SER A 8 -4.00 -6.10 -8.88
N ALA A 9 -3.01 -6.85 -8.41
CA ALA A 9 -2.81 -7.06 -6.97
C ALA A 9 -2.49 -5.75 -6.26
N ILE A 10 -1.63 -4.92 -6.85
CA ILE A 10 -1.26 -3.63 -6.29
C ILE A 10 -2.48 -2.71 -6.20
N ASP A 11 -3.27 -2.63 -7.26
CA ASP A 11 -4.44 -1.75 -7.26
C ASP A 11 -5.51 -2.24 -6.29
N THR A 12 -5.64 -3.55 -6.11
CA THR A 12 -6.53 -4.11 -5.10
C THR A 12 -6.05 -3.77 -3.69
N PHE A 13 -4.74 -3.87 -3.45
CA PHE A 13 -4.16 -3.49 -2.17
C PHE A 13 -4.43 -2.01 -1.86
N ILE A 14 -4.21 -1.13 -2.84
CA ILE A 14 -4.47 0.30 -2.67
C ILE A 14 -5.96 0.55 -2.41
N SER A 15 -6.84 -0.18 -3.08
CA SER A 15 -8.28 0.00 -2.91
C SER A 15 -8.76 -0.33 -1.50
N ALA A 16 -8.02 -1.11 -0.74
CA ALA A 16 -8.35 -1.38 0.66
C ALA A 16 -8.35 -0.10 1.49
N PHE A 17 -7.45 0.85 1.17
CA PHE A 17 -7.42 2.15 1.85
C PHE A 17 -8.64 2.99 1.52
N ASN A 18 -9.30 2.72 0.39
CA ASN A 18 -10.42 3.51 -0.14
C ASN A 18 -11.75 2.78 -0.02
N ALA A 19 -11.80 1.67 0.71
CA ALA A 19 -13.03 0.89 0.83
C ALA A 19 -14.17 1.75 1.35
N SER A 20 -15.38 1.52 0.85
CA SER A 20 -16.55 2.28 1.27
C SER A 20 -16.94 2.00 2.72
N ASP A 21 -16.50 0.86 3.25
CA ASP A 21 -16.80 0.43 4.62
C ASP A 21 -15.61 -0.37 5.14
N ASP A 22 -15.31 -0.21 6.42
CA ASP A 22 -14.19 -0.94 7.05
C ASP A 22 -14.34 -2.45 6.91
N SER A 23 -15.57 -2.95 6.83
CA SER A 23 -15.81 -4.38 6.71
C SER A 23 -15.29 -4.97 5.38
N TYR A 24 -15.04 -4.15 4.37
CA TYR A 24 -14.50 -4.64 3.10
C TYR A 24 -12.97 -4.71 3.08
N VAL A 25 -12.31 -4.12 4.07
CA VAL A 25 -10.84 -4.04 4.08
C VAL A 25 -10.21 -5.43 4.10
N THR A 26 -10.69 -6.31 4.98
CA THR A 26 -10.15 -7.68 5.08
C THR A 26 -10.27 -8.43 3.77
N ALA A 27 -11.44 -8.34 3.12
CA ALA A 27 -11.67 -9.05 1.87
C ALA A 27 -10.74 -8.56 0.76
N LEU A 28 -10.55 -7.23 0.66
CA LEU A 28 -9.67 -6.66 -0.34
C LEU A 28 -8.22 -7.04 -0.10
N LEU A 29 -7.78 -6.99 1.15
CA LEU A 29 -6.41 -7.40 1.49
C LEU A 29 -6.19 -8.88 1.19
N SER A 30 -7.18 -9.73 1.47
CA SER A 30 -7.07 -11.16 1.18
C SER A 30 -7.00 -11.45 -0.32
N GLN A 31 -7.53 -10.58 -1.15
CA GLN A 31 -7.44 -10.72 -2.60
C GLN A 31 -6.10 -10.26 -3.15
N ALA A 32 -5.38 -9.43 -2.42
CA ALA A 32 -4.14 -8.83 -2.89
C ALA A 32 -2.89 -9.45 -2.26
N LEU A 33 -2.99 -9.94 -1.02
CA LEU A 33 -1.84 -10.34 -0.21
C LEU A 33 -1.88 -11.83 0.10
N THR A 34 -0.69 -12.42 0.27
CA THR A 34 -0.61 -13.78 0.82
C THR A 34 -0.93 -13.74 2.31
N SER A 35 -1.34 -14.91 2.85
CA SER A 35 -1.68 -14.99 4.27
C SER A 35 -0.47 -14.73 5.19
N ASP A 36 0.74 -14.97 4.68
CA ASP A 36 1.98 -14.79 5.42
C ASP A 36 2.74 -13.52 5.01
N VAL A 37 2.04 -12.54 4.45
CA VAL A 37 2.64 -11.30 3.97
C VAL A 37 3.49 -10.65 5.05
N VAL A 38 4.66 -10.12 4.65
CA VAL A 38 5.52 -9.33 5.52
C VAL A 38 5.38 -7.87 5.10
N PHE A 39 5.08 -7.02 6.07
CA PHE A 39 4.82 -5.61 5.84
C PHE A 39 5.84 -4.77 6.61
N TRP A 40 6.66 -4.02 5.87
CA TRP A 40 7.65 -3.10 6.43
C TRP A 40 7.09 -1.69 6.32
N GLY A 41 6.32 -1.29 7.32
CA GLY A 41 5.69 0.02 7.33
C GLY A 41 6.50 1.04 8.10
N PRO A 42 5.99 2.27 8.19
CA PRO A 42 6.68 3.34 8.93
C PRO A 42 6.91 3.03 10.40
N LEU A 43 6.09 2.16 10.97
CA LEU A 43 6.19 1.80 12.40
C LEU A 43 6.96 0.51 12.63
N GLY A 44 7.52 -0.08 11.58
CA GLY A 44 8.34 -1.28 11.68
C GLY A 44 7.76 -2.46 10.92
N ARG A 45 8.31 -3.63 11.20
CA ARG A 45 7.97 -4.87 10.50
C ARG A 45 6.83 -5.58 11.20
N SER A 46 5.88 -6.06 10.42
CA SER A 46 4.80 -6.90 10.91
C SER A 46 4.51 -8.02 9.92
N GLU A 47 3.80 -9.06 10.36
CA GLU A 47 3.47 -10.21 9.52
C GLU A 47 1.98 -10.50 9.56
N GLY A 48 1.48 -10.97 8.42
CA GLY A 48 0.11 -11.46 8.29
C GLY A 48 -0.87 -10.38 7.89
N ILE A 49 -1.98 -10.81 7.30
CA ILE A 49 -3.01 -9.90 6.81
C ILE A 49 -3.62 -9.08 7.95
N ALA A 50 -3.81 -9.70 9.13
CA ALA A 50 -4.40 -8.98 10.26
C ALA A 50 -3.58 -7.77 10.69
N ALA A 51 -2.25 -7.86 10.61
CA ALA A 51 -1.39 -6.73 10.95
C ALA A 51 -1.49 -5.61 9.90
N VAL A 52 -1.56 -5.98 8.62
CA VAL A 52 -1.75 -5.00 7.55
C VAL A 52 -3.13 -4.36 7.66
N GLU A 53 -4.14 -5.15 7.96
CA GLU A 53 -5.50 -4.63 8.17
C GLU A 53 -5.54 -3.58 9.28
N ARG A 54 -4.86 -3.85 10.39
CA ARG A 54 -4.79 -2.89 11.49
C ARG A 54 -4.15 -1.58 11.06
N PHE A 55 -3.08 -1.66 10.27
CA PHE A 55 -2.42 -0.47 9.73
C PHE A 55 -3.38 0.31 8.81
N VAL A 56 -4.07 -0.36 7.91
CA VAL A 56 -5.02 0.27 6.98
C VAL A 56 -6.15 0.94 7.77
N LEU A 57 -6.70 0.25 8.76
CA LEU A 57 -7.80 0.79 9.56
C LEU A 57 -7.34 2.03 10.35
N ASP A 58 -6.13 2.02 10.89
CA ASP A 58 -5.59 3.17 11.61
C ASP A 58 -5.48 4.39 10.68
N ILE A 59 -5.03 4.19 9.45
CA ILE A 59 -4.96 5.27 8.45
C ILE A 59 -6.37 5.79 8.14
N ARG A 60 -7.33 4.90 7.95
CA ARG A 60 -8.71 5.27 7.60
C ARG A 60 -9.42 6.01 8.71
N ARG A 61 -9.03 5.75 9.97
CA ARG A 61 -9.67 6.35 11.15
C ARG A 61 -8.94 7.58 11.65
N HIS A 62 -8.05 8.14 10.85
CA HIS A 62 -7.31 9.34 11.23
C HIS A 62 -8.28 10.50 11.51
N PRO A 63 -7.99 11.33 12.52
CA PRO A 63 -8.88 12.46 12.88
C PRO A 63 -9.15 13.44 11.75
N ALA A 64 -8.25 13.56 10.78
CA ALA A 64 -8.45 14.44 9.63
C ALA A 64 -9.53 13.92 8.65
N GLY A 65 -10.07 12.72 8.92
CA GLY A 65 -11.06 12.09 8.06
C GLY A 65 -10.47 11.03 7.17
N THR A 66 -11.36 10.27 6.53
CA THR A 66 -10.95 9.23 5.59
C THR A 66 -10.39 9.87 4.33
N GLY A 67 -9.11 9.64 4.08
CA GLY A 67 -8.47 10.16 2.88
C GLY A 67 -8.64 9.23 1.70
N THR A 68 -8.01 9.61 0.59
CA THR A 68 -7.99 8.81 -0.63
C THR A 68 -6.57 8.47 -1.00
N MET A 69 -6.31 7.18 -1.22
CA MET A 69 -5.02 6.68 -1.68
C MET A 69 -5.11 6.42 -3.18
N VAL A 70 -4.14 6.93 -3.93
CA VAL A 70 -4.11 6.76 -5.38
C VAL A 70 -2.71 6.35 -5.81
N ARG A 71 -2.62 5.34 -6.67
CA ARG A 71 -1.35 5.04 -7.34
C ARG A 71 -1.15 6.12 -8.42
N CYS A 72 -0.07 6.85 -8.34
CA CYS A 72 0.18 7.99 -9.23
C CYS A 72 1.33 7.76 -10.20
N SER A 73 1.79 6.51 -10.34
CA SER A 73 2.81 6.14 -11.31
C SER A 73 2.45 4.83 -11.99
N ALA A 74 3.17 4.51 -13.07
CA ALA A 74 3.14 3.16 -13.62
C ALA A 74 3.79 2.21 -12.61
N VAL A 75 3.53 0.93 -12.78
CA VAL A 75 4.19 -0.13 -12.00
C VAL A 75 5.46 -0.52 -12.74
N ASP A 76 6.60 -0.38 -12.08
CA ASP A 76 7.89 -0.80 -12.61
C ASP A 76 8.22 -2.17 -12.03
N MET A 77 8.30 -3.17 -12.89
CA MET A 77 8.49 -4.56 -12.46
C MET A 77 9.51 -5.27 -13.34
N PRO A 78 10.80 -5.12 -13.01
CA PRO A 78 11.84 -5.80 -13.80
C PRO A 78 11.82 -7.32 -13.67
N ASP A 79 11.34 -7.87 -12.55
CA ASP A 79 11.26 -9.32 -12.35
C ASP A 79 10.14 -9.62 -11.36
N GLU A 80 10.47 -10.12 -10.17
CA GLU A 80 9.49 -10.50 -9.14
C GLU A 80 9.20 -9.36 -8.19
N TRP A 81 10.00 -8.31 -8.23
CA TRP A 81 9.80 -7.12 -7.41
C TRP A 81 9.21 -6.01 -8.25
N ALA A 82 8.30 -5.27 -7.67
CA ALA A 82 7.66 -4.14 -8.33
C ALA A 82 7.73 -2.91 -7.43
N ARG A 83 7.77 -1.75 -8.04
CA ARG A 83 7.69 -0.48 -7.31
C ARG A 83 6.69 0.44 -8.00
N TYR A 84 6.07 1.29 -7.20
CA TYR A 84 5.13 2.28 -7.70
C TYR A 84 5.04 3.42 -6.70
N GLN A 85 4.57 4.56 -7.15
CA GLN A 85 4.37 5.73 -6.30
C GLN A 85 2.89 5.90 -5.98
N TRP A 86 2.62 6.42 -4.79
CA TRP A 86 1.26 6.65 -4.33
C TRP A 86 1.15 8.03 -3.69
N VAL A 87 -0.08 8.53 -3.64
CA VAL A 87 -0.43 9.80 -2.99
C VAL A 87 -1.63 9.56 -2.12
N PHE A 88 -1.61 10.12 -0.91
CA PHE A 88 -2.72 10.09 0.02
C PHE A 88 -3.15 11.51 0.32
N THR A 89 -4.44 11.82 0.11
CA THR A 89 -4.99 13.15 0.37
C THR A 89 -6.18 13.04 1.31
N THR A 90 -6.36 14.05 2.16
CA THR A 90 -7.52 14.11 3.07
C THR A 90 -8.57 15.07 2.53
N PRO A 91 -9.87 14.87 2.90
CA PRO A 91 -10.96 15.69 2.35
C PRO A 91 -10.87 17.16 2.70
N ASP A 92 -10.24 17.49 3.81
CA ASP A 92 -10.12 18.87 4.30
C ASP A 92 -9.00 19.66 3.62
N GLY A 93 -8.33 19.07 2.64
CA GLY A 93 -7.19 19.70 2.00
C GLY A 93 -5.95 19.75 2.87
N GLY A 94 -5.89 18.92 3.92
CA GLY A 94 -4.72 18.81 4.79
C GLY A 94 -3.47 18.37 4.06
N PRO A 95 -2.37 18.16 4.79
CA PRO A 95 -1.09 17.82 4.16
C PRO A 95 -1.22 16.60 3.25
N ARG A 96 -0.71 16.74 2.06
CA ARG A 96 -0.66 15.66 1.10
C ARG A 96 0.52 14.77 1.45
N LEU A 97 0.27 13.47 1.57
CA LEU A 97 1.33 12.51 1.83
C LEU A 97 1.61 11.72 0.56
N ALA A 98 2.86 11.49 0.27
CA ALA A 98 3.28 10.73 -0.89
C ALA A 98 4.37 9.74 -0.51
N GLY A 99 4.53 8.70 -1.31
CA GLY A 99 5.58 7.74 -1.05
C GLY A 99 5.75 6.75 -2.20
N THR A 100 6.60 5.78 -1.93
CA THR A 100 6.89 4.70 -2.87
C THR A 100 6.78 3.39 -2.12
N ASP A 101 6.10 2.42 -2.70
CA ASP A 101 6.07 1.05 -2.20
C ASP A 101 6.93 0.18 -3.10
N VAL A 102 7.62 -0.76 -2.47
CA VAL A 102 8.30 -1.85 -3.16
C VAL A 102 7.63 -3.13 -2.70
N VAL A 103 7.15 -3.92 -3.64
CA VAL A 103 6.43 -5.15 -3.30
C VAL A 103 7.06 -6.33 -4.01
N HIS A 104 7.01 -7.48 -3.36
CA HIS A 104 7.42 -8.75 -3.96
C HIS A 104 6.17 -9.58 -4.22
N LEU A 105 6.12 -10.22 -5.38
CA LEU A 105 4.99 -11.05 -5.76
C LEU A 105 5.37 -12.51 -5.78
N ARG A 106 4.51 -13.31 -5.15
CA ARG A 106 4.59 -14.76 -5.19
C ARG A 106 3.34 -15.25 -5.89
N ARG A 107 3.54 -15.78 -7.10
CA ARG A 107 2.45 -16.13 -7.98
C ARG A 107 1.69 -14.85 -8.36
N SER A 108 0.46 -14.69 -7.96
CA SER A 108 -0.32 -13.51 -8.30
C SER A 108 -0.65 -12.64 -7.10
N LEU A 109 0.00 -12.88 -5.95
CA LEU A 109 -0.27 -12.15 -4.72
C LEU A 109 1.00 -11.52 -4.18
N ILE A 110 0.82 -10.42 -3.46
CA ILE A 110 1.91 -9.71 -2.81
C ILE A 110 2.26 -10.44 -1.51
N ASN A 111 3.51 -10.85 -1.36
CA ASN A 111 3.98 -11.49 -0.12
C ASN A 111 4.93 -10.63 0.70
N GLN A 112 5.40 -9.51 0.16
CA GLN A 112 6.17 -8.53 0.91
C GLN A 112 5.84 -7.14 0.44
N VAL A 113 5.74 -6.21 1.38
CA VAL A 113 5.52 -4.79 1.11
C VAL A 113 6.55 -4.00 1.90
N ILE A 114 7.24 -3.08 1.24
CA ILE A 114 8.13 -2.12 1.89
C ILE A 114 7.61 -0.73 1.55
N VAL A 115 7.27 0.05 2.58
CA VAL A 115 6.69 1.38 2.40
C VAL A 115 7.77 2.43 2.66
N PHE A 116 8.01 3.28 1.67
CA PHE A 116 8.87 4.45 1.81
C PHE A 116 7.97 5.69 1.76
N ALA A 117 7.64 6.24 2.92
CA ALA A 117 6.77 7.41 3.00
C ALA A 117 7.61 8.68 2.92
N GLY A 118 7.09 9.67 2.17
CA GLY A 118 7.76 10.95 2.02
C GLY A 118 8.81 10.93 0.91
N GLU A 119 9.54 12.04 0.83
CA GLU A 119 10.60 12.21 -0.17
C GLU A 119 11.96 11.92 0.45
N ILE A 120 12.89 11.53 -0.41
CA ILE A 120 14.26 11.31 0.05
C ILE A 120 14.91 12.66 0.28
N GLU A 121 15.51 12.83 1.46
CA GLU A 121 16.22 14.06 1.78
C GLU A 121 17.45 14.22 0.89
N PRO A 122 17.77 15.44 0.45
CA PRO A 122 19.00 15.66 -0.30
C PRO A 122 20.22 15.35 0.56
N SER A 123 21.31 14.94 -0.11
CA SER A 123 22.56 14.71 0.58
C SER A 123 23.07 15.98 1.22
N ALA A 124 23.63 15.87 2.43
CA ALA A 124 24.16 17.01 3.16
C ALA A 124 25.50 17.51 2.66
N SER A 125 26.16 16.78 1.76
CA SER A 125 27.49 17.15 1.24
C SER A 125 27.44 18.23 0.17
#